data_da177da158eb106825ce5fc617e5155f
#
_entry.id   da177da158eb106825ce5fc617e5155f
#
_cell.length_a   1.000
_cell.length_b   1.000
_cell.length_c   1.000
_cell.angle_alpha   90.00
_cell.angle_beta   90.00
_cell.angle_gamma   90.00
#
_symmetry.space_group_name_H-M   'P 1'
#
loop_
_entity.id
_entity.type
_entity.pdbx_description
1 polymer ?
#
loop_
_entity_poly.entity_id
_entity_poly.type
_entity_poly.pdbx_seq_one_letter_code
_entity_poly.pdbx_strand_id
1 'polypeptide(L)'
;MDFYSLGENSPVYVIRKKPFAYEVGALKSKGATPVQTNPYLPHNNAQTIDIVVTVNGKDEKLSGIPVGKDVLDYGNSYYSVSTEGTLQAVSNLMQMAKNGIDEQAYYNTVLAEGEKVVERLNPQYAENKRQAKIVKDLQDHVDRQDKKLDTILEKINELFSPSK
;
A
#
# COMPACT_ATOMS: atom_id res chain seq x y z
N MET A 1 14.06 11.62 -4.27
CA MET A 1 14.72 10.72 -5.25
C MET A 1 13.72 10.52 -6.38
N ASP A 2 14.14 10.58 -7.63
CA ASP A 2 13.28 10.43 -8.81
C ASP A 2 13.87 9.37 -9.77
N PHE A 3 13.16 9.00 -10.81
CA PHE A 3 13.62 8.00 -11.79
C PHE A 3 14.90 8.43 -12.51
N TYR A 4 15.12 9.73 -12.68
CA TYR A 4 16.33 10.25 -13.33
C TYR A 4 17.59 10.03 -12.49
N SER A 5 17.46 10.17 -11.17
CA SER A 5 18.59 10.04 -10.22
C SER A 5 18.97 8.59 -9.87
N LEU A 6 18.17 7.59 -10.29
CA LEU A 6 18.48 6.18 -10.03
C LEU A 6 19.76 5.73 -10.71
N GLY A 7 20.57 4.93 -10.03
CA GLY A 7 21.66 4.14 -10.62
C GLY A 7 21.18 2.79 -11.13
N GLU A 8 22.01 2.11 -11.93
CA GLU A 8 21.76 0.74 -12.32
C GLU A 8 21.62 -0.17 -11.10
N ASN A 9 20.77 -1.19 -11.18
CA ASN A 9 20.41 -2.09 -10.10
C ASN A 9 19.70 -1.44 -8.90
N SER A 10 19.36 -0.14 -8.96
CA SER A 10 18.53 0.47 -7.92
C SER A 10 17.17 -0.20 -7.86
N PRO A 11 16.60 -0.40 -6.65
CA PRO A 11 15.29 -1.01 -6.51
C PRO A 11 14.19 -0.10 -7.10
N VAL A 12 13.27 -0.70 -7.81
CA VAL A 12 12.03 -0.08 -8.28
C VAL A 12 10.87 -0.89 -7.75
N TYR A 13 10.01 -0.24 -6.99
CA TYR A 13 8.82 -0.86 -6.41
C TYR A 13 7.68 -0.83 -7.42
N VAL A 14 7.02 -1.97 -7.59
CA VAL A 14 5.95 -2.14 -8.58
C VAL A 14 4.69 -2.61 -7.89
N ILE A 15 3.61 -1.86 -8.08
CA ILE A 15 2.27 -2.22 -7.61
C ILE A 15 1.42 -2.54 -8.83
N ARG A 16 1.06 -3.80 -9.02
CA ARG A 16 0.10 -4.23 -10.04
C ARG A 16 -1.31 -3.89 -9.57
N LYS A 17 -2.13 -3.32 -10.45
CA LYS A 17 -3.50 -2.93 -10.13
C LYS A 17 -4.47 -4.11 -10.23
N LYS A 18 -4.39 -4.89 -11.30
CA LYS A 18 -5.27 -6.05 -11.57
C LYS A 18 -4.48 -7.19 -12.23
N PRO A 19 -4.29 -8.37 -11.55
CA PRO A 19 -4.57 -8.59 -10.13
C PRO A 19 -3.65 -7.76 -9.25
N PHE A 20 -4.08 -7.47 -8.02
CA PHE A 20 -3.23 -6.73 -7.09
C PHE A 20 -2.01 -7.58 -6.70
N ALA A 21 -0.82 -7.00 -6.88
CA ALA A 21 0.44 -7.60 -6.47
C ALA A 21 1.48 -6.52 -6.14
N TYR A 22 2.33 -6.82 -5.18
CA TYR A 22 3.52 -6.02 -4.86
C TYR A 22 4.78 -6.77 -5.28
N GLU A 23 5.58 -6.14 -6.10
CA GLU A 23 6.82 -6.69 -6.63
C GLU A 23 7.97 -5.69 -6.45
N VAL A 24 9.19 -6.18 -6.41
CA VAL A 24 10.37 -5.34 -6.42
C VAL A 24 11.21 -5.74 -7.62
N GLY A 25 11.41 -4.78 -8.50
CA GLY A 25 12.30 -4.90 -9.63
C GLY A 25 13.61 -4.14 -9.42
N ALA A 26 14.47 -4.20 -10.40
CA ALA A 26 15.72 -3.46 -10.45
C ALA A 26 15.81 -2.65 -11.76
N LEU A 27 16.31 -1.42 -11.66
CA LEU A 27 16.60 -0.63 -12.84
C LEU A 27 17.71 -1.30 -13.65
N LYS A 28 17.42 -1.72 -14.87
CA LYS A 28 18.39 -2.32 -15.80
C LYS A 28 19.15 -1.30 -16.61
N SER A 29 18.43 -0.33 -17.17
CA SER A 29 19.02 0.73 -17.97
C SER A 29 18.13 1.97 -18.02
N LYS A 30 18.72 3.10 -18.31
CA LYS A 30 18.01 4.35 -18.58
C LYS A 30 18.60 5.04 -19.80
N GLY A 31 17.76 5.73 -20.55
CA GLY A 31 18.15 6.52 -21.71
C GLY A 31 17.35 7.82 -21.77
N ALA A 32 17.89 8.83 -22.43
CA ALA A 32 17.13 10.04 -22.72
C ALA A 32 16.09 9.72 -23.80
N THR A 33 14.84 10.11 -23.58
CA THR A 33 13.85 10.08 -24.65
C THR A 33 14.22 11.14 -25.68
N PRO A 34 14.29 10.82 -26.99
CA PRO A 34 14.47 11.83 -28.02
C PRO A 34 13.34 12.86 -27.91
N VAL A 35 13.69 14.12 -27.69
CA VAL A 35 12.72 15.22 -27.70
C VAL A 35 12.13 15.32 -29.10
N GLN A 36 10.87 14.93 -29.26
CA GLN A 36 10.12 15.26 -30.46
C GLN A 36 9.81 16.75 -30.42
N THR A 37 10.67 17.55 -31.02
CA THR A 37 10.43 18.97 -31.24
C THR A 37 9.36 19.13 -32.29
N ASN A 38 8.12 19.34 -31.88
CA ASN A 38 7.09 19.83 -32.77
C ASN A 38 7.29 21.35 -32.90
N PRO A 39 7.68 21.90 -34.07
CA PRO A 39 8.00 23.31 -34.23
C PRO A 39 6.76 24.23 -34.06
N TYR A 40 5.58 23.69 -33.97
CA TYR A 40 4.30 24.42 -33.83
C TYR A 40 3.70 24.43 -32.42
N LEU A 41 4.37 23.79 -31.45
CA LEU A 41 3.93 23.82 -30.05
C LEU A 41 4.87 24.66 -29.20
N PRO A 42 4.38 25.51 -28.27
CA PRO A 42 5.25 26.23 -27.35
C PRO A 42 6.13 25.21 -26.61
N HIS A 43 7.43 25.48 -26.55
CA HIS A 43 8.47 24.62 -26.01
C HIS A 43 8.24 24.30 -24.53
N ASN A 44 7.39 23.32 -24.22
CA ASN A 44 7.45 22.65 -22.95
C ASN A 44 8.59 21.62 -23.04
N ASN A 45 9.81 22.08 -22.77
CA ASN A 45 11.02 21.26 -22.67
C ASN A 45 10.98 20.39 -21.40
N ALA A 46 9.89 19.66 -21.16
CA ALA A 46 9.87 18.66 -20.12
C ALA A 46 10.83 17.54 -20.56
N GLN A 47 12.02 17.51 -19.98
CA GLN A 47 12.93 16.39 -20.17
C GLN A 47 12.24 15.12 -19.72
N THR A 48 12.22 14.13 -20.58
CA THR A 48 11.70 12.80 -20.30
C THR A 48 12.82 11.77 -20.45
N ILE A 49 12.68 10.67 -19.75
CA ILE A 49 13.58 9.53 -19.84
C ILE A 49 12.82 8.24 -20.16
N ASP A 50 13.50 7.33 -20.80
CA ASP A 50 13.06 5.94 -20.93
C ASP A 50 13.85 5.09 -19.96
N ILE A 51 13.19 4.15 -19.29
CA ILE A 51 13.87 3.18 -18.43
C ILE A 51 13.45 1.75 -18.77
N VAL A 52 14.32 0.82 -18.45
CA VAL A 52 14.00 -0.61 -18.44
C VAL A 52 14.15 -1.11 -17.02
N VAL A 53 13.10 -1.71 -16.50
CA VAL A 53 13.06 -2.32 -15.18
C VAL A 53 12.91 -3.82 -15.34
N THR A 54 13.77 -4.59 -14.68
CA THR A 54 13.63 -6.05 -14.63
C THR A 54 12.82 -6.41 -13.40
N VAL A 55 11.65 -7.04 -13.60
CA VAL A 55 10.75 -7.52 -12.56
C VAL A 55 10.54 -9.01 -12.74
N ASN A 56 10.82 -9.82 -11.73
CA ASN A 56 10.72 -11.29 -11.80
C ASN A 56 11.39 -11.90 -13.03
N GLY A 57 12.57 -11.37 -13.42
CA GLY A 57 13.33 -11.83 -14.58
C GLY A 57 12.79 -11.40 -15.94
N LYS A 58 11.77 -10.52 -15.98
CA LYS A 58 11.23 -9.94 -17.20
C LYS A 58 11.55 -8.47 -17.29
N ASP A 59 11.95 -8.01 -18.47
CA ASP A 59 12.24 -6.61 -18.73
C ASP A 59 10.96 -5.88 -19.14
N GLU A 60 10.67 -4.79 -18.44
CA GLU A 60 9.57 -3.88 -18.71
C GLU A 60 10.11 -2.52 -19.12
N LYS A 61 9.73 -2.06 -20.30
CA LYS A 61 10.15 -0.75 -20.83
C LYS A 61 9.11 0.30 -20.47
N LEU A 62 9.54 1.37 -19.80
CA LEU A 62 8.74 2.54 -19.47
C LEU A 62 9.32 3.73 -20.22
N SER A 63 8.51 4.36 -21.05
CA SER A 63 8.95 5.45 -21.93
C SER A 63 8.27 6.77 -21.59
N GLY A 64 8.98 7.88 -21.85
CA GLY A 64 8.41 9.21 -21.69
C GLY A 64 8.19 9.64 -20.23
N ILE A 65 9.00 9.14 -19.30
CA ILE A 65 8.88 9.49 -17.88
C ILE A 65 9.38 10.92 -17.66
N PRO A 66 8.56 11.85 -17.14
CA PRO A 66 9.01 13.19 -16.82
C PRO A 66 10.09 13.18 -15.73
N VAL A 67 11.15 13.97 -15.93
CA VAL A 67 12.17 14.19 -14.91
C VAL A 67 11.54 14.80 -13.66
N GLY A 68 11.99 14.38 -12.47
CA GLY A 68 11.46 14.82 -11.18
C GLY A 68 10.28 13.98 -10.67
N LYS A 69 9.81 12.97 -11.41
CA LYS A 69 8.80 12.03 -10.93
C LYS A 69 9.45 10.90 -10.12
N ASP A 70 8.85 10.60 -8.98
CA ASP A 70 9.19 9.50 -8.07
C ASP A 70 8.16 8.36 -8.10
N VAL A 71 6.94 8.66 -8.56
CA VAL A 71 5.87 7.69 -8.78
C VAL A 71 5.30 7.86 -10.19
N LEU A 72 5.15 6.77 -10.90
CA LEU A 72 4.61 6.72 -12.24
C LEU A 72 3.39 5.77 -12.28
N ASP A 73 2.28 6.28 -12.77
CA ASP A 73 1.14 5.46 -13.18
C ASP A 73 1.32 5.06 -14.64
N TYR A 74 1.57 3.78 -14.92
CA TYR A 74 1.84 3.30 -16.26
C TYR A 74 1.08 1.99 -16.54
N GLY A 75 0.09 2.08 -17.39
CA GLY A 75 -0.78 0.94 -17.74
C GLY A 75 -1.50 0.37 -16.51
N ASN A 76 -1.30 -0.92 -16.27
CA ASN A 76 -1.91 -1.62 -15.14
C ASN A 76 -1.04 -1.61 -13.87
N SER A 77 -0.08 -0.69 -13.77
CA SER A 77 0.88 -0.71 -12.64
C SER A 77 1.28 0.70 -12.19
N TYR A 78 1.60 0.82 -10.90
CA TYR A 78 2.39 1.93 -10.39
C TYR A 78 3.83 1.49 -10.24
N TYR A 79 4.75 2.35 -10.64
CA TYR A 79 6.19 2.20 -10.41
C TYR A 79 6.64 3.32 -9.48
N SER A 80 7.44 3.00 -8.49
CA SER A 80 7.95 3.98 -7.53
C SER A 80 9.44 3.73 -7.24
N VAL A 81 10.18 4.80 -7.00
CA VAL A 81 11.60 4.76 -6.64
C VAL A 81 11.82 4.89 -5.13
N SER A 82 10.74 5.05 -4.36
CA SER A 82 10.79 5.22 -2.92
C SER A 82 9.72 4.41 -2.20
N THR A 83 9.99 4.04 -0.97
CA THR A 83 8.99 3.40 -0.10
C THR A 83 7.81 4.33 0.19
N GLU A 84 8.08 5.62 0.34
CA GLU A 84 7.05 6.64 0.57
C GLU A 84 6.07 6.75 -0.61
N GLY A 85 6.59 6.88 -1.84
CA GLY A 85 5.77 6.90 -3.04
C GLY A 85 4.98 5.60 -3.24
N THR A 86 5.59 4.46 -2.87
CA THR A 86 4.91 3.15 -2.89
C THR A 86 3.74 3.12 -1.89
N LEU A 87 3.97 3.57 -0.67
CA LEU A 87 2.93 3.65 0.36
C LEU A 87 1.77 4.54 -0.07
N GLN A 88 2.08 5.68 -0.69
CA GLN A 88 1.05 6.59 -1.21
C GLN A 88 0.24 5.93 -2.34
N ALA A 89 0.89 5.23 -3.29
CA ALA A 89 0.20 4.52 -4.36
C ALA A 89 -0.73 3.42 -3.82
N VAL A 90 -0.26 2.63 -2.84
CA VAL A 90 -1.07 1.61 -2.17
C VAL A 90 -2.24 2.23 -1.41
N SER A 91 -2.00 3.31 -0.65
CA SER A 91 -3.03 4.02 0.09
C SER A 91 -4.15 4.55 -0.82
N ASN A 92 -3.77 5.11 -1.98
CA ASN A 92 -4.73 5.58 -2.97
C ASN A 92 -5.58 4.42 -3.52
N LEU A 93 -4.95 3.27 -3.86
CA LEU A 93 -5.67 2.08 -4.31
C LEU A 93 -6.62 1.55 -3.24
N MET A 94 -6.17 1.50 -1.96
CA MET A 94 -7.03 1.08 -0.85
C MET A 94 -8.21 2.03 -0.64
N GLN A 95 -7.99 3.35 -0.81
CA GLN A 95 -9.07 4.33 -0.72
C GLN A 95 -10.08 4.18 -1.87
N MET A 96 -9.60 3.96 -3.09
CA MET A 96 -10.46 3.65 -4.24
C MET A 96 -11.25 2.36 -4.02
N ALA A 97 -10.61 1.33 -3.45
CA ALA A 97 -11.26 0.07 -3.13
C ALA A 97 -12.38 0.22 -2.07
N LYS A 98 -12.18 1.07 -1.06
CA LYS A 98 -13.20 1.37 -0.05
C LYS A 98 -14.41 2.10 -0.64
N ASN A 99 -14.19 2.90 -1.67
CA ASN A 99 -15.24 3.71 -2.31
C ASN A 99 -15.93 2.96 -3.47
N GLY A 100 -15.35 1.84 -3.93
CA GLY A 100 -15.88 1.06 -5.05
C GLY A 100 -16.93 0.04 -4.61
N ILE A 101 -18.07 0.03 -5.25
CA ILE A 101 -19.20 -0.87 -4.91
C ILE A 101 -19.28 -2.07 -5.85
N ASP A 102 -18.82 -1.95 -7.11
CA ASP A 102 -19.13 -2.93 -8.16
C ASP A 102 -18.14 -4.11 -8.32
N GLU A 103 -16.99 -4.10 -7.66
CA GLU A 103 -15.98 -5.17 -7.77
C GLU A 103 -15.51 -5.66 -6.39
N GLN A 104 -16.45 -6.05 -5.54
CA GLN A 104 -16.21 -6.38 -4.12
C GLN A 104 -15.06 -7.37 -3.89
N ALA A 105 -14.96 -8.44 -4.68
CA ALA A 105 -13.91 -9.45 -4.50
C ALA A 105 -12.50 -8.89 -4.78
N TYR A 106 -12.37 -8.10 -5.83
CA TYR A 106 -11.11 -7.43 -6.17
C TYR A 106 -10.70 -6.43 -5.09
N TYR A 107 -11.63 -5.57 -4.67
CA TYR A 107 -11.34 -4.55 -3.66
C TYR A 107 -10.99 -5.16 -2.29
N ASN A 108 -11.63 -6.26 -1.90
CA ASN A 108 -11.24 -6.99 -0.69
C ASN A 108 -9.80 -7.51 -0.77
N THR A 109 -9.36 -7.99 -1.94
CA THR A 109 -7.97 -8.39 -2.16
C THR A 109 -7.02 -7.20 -2.06
N VAL A 110 -7.35 -6.06 -2.67
CA VAL A 110 -6.54 -4.82 -2.58
C VAL A 110 -6.40 -4.37 -1.14
N LEU A 111 -7.48 -4.41 -0.35
CA LEU A 111 -7.44 -4.03 1.06
C LEU A 111 -6.54 -4.97 1.87
N ALA A 112 -6.73 -6.28 1.72
CA ALA A 112 -5.98 -7.28 2.49
C ALA A 112 -4.48 -7.30 2.13
N GLU A 113 -4.15 -7.33 0.85
CA GLU A 113 -2.75 -7.38 0.41
C GLU A 113 -2.06 -6.01 0.53
N GLY A 114 -2.79 -4.91 0.28
CA GLY A 114 -2.29 -3.56 0.47
C GLY A 114 -1.90 -3.28 1.92
N GLU A 115 -2.69 -3.77 2.87
CA GLU A 115 -2.36 -3.66 4.29
C GLU A 115 -1.06 -4.39 4.65
N LYS A 116 -0.83 -5.59 4.10
CA LYS A 116 0.44 -6.31 4.28
C LYS A 116 1.64 -5.54 3.71
N VAL A 117 1.46 -4.87 2.57
CA VAL A 117 2.51 -4.02 1.98
C VAL A 117 2.81 -2.84 2.89
N VAL A 118 1.79 -2.17 3.42
CA VAL A 118 1.96 -1.06 4.38
C VAL A 118 2.69 -1.52 5.64
N GLU A 119 2.32 -2.65 6.24
CA GLU A 119 3.00 -3.22 7.41
C GLU A 119 4.47 -3.53 7.13
N ARG A 120 4.77 -4.04 5.93
CA ARG A 120 6.14 -4.38 5.54
C ARG A 120 7.03 -3.16 5.33
N LEU A 121 6.48 -2.09 4.74
CA LEU A 121 7.22 -0.88 4.38
C LEU A 121 7.23 0.17 5.49
N ASN A 122 6.32 0.07 6.45
CA ASN A 122 6.19 1.00 7.57
C ASN A 122 6.19 0.25 8.91
N PRO A 123 7.37 0.05 9.53
CA PRO A 123 7.48 -0.66 10.81
C PRO A 123 6.66 -0.03 11.93
N GLN A 124 6.53 1.31 11.94
CA GLN A 124 5.74 2.03 12.94
C GLN A 124 4.24 1.70 12.82
N TYR A 125 3.74 1.58 11.59
CA TYR A 125 2.35 1.16 11.35
C TYR A 125 2.12 -0.27 11.85
N ALA A 126 3.05 -1.18 11.56
CA ALA A 126 2.97 -2.57 12.00
C ALA A 126 2.94 -2.66 13.54
N GLU A 127 3.79 -1.87 14.23
CA GLU A 127 3.82 -1.83 15.69
C GLU A 127 2.54 -1.23 16.28
N ASN A 128 2.06 -0.11 15.75
CA ASN A 128 0.82 0.51 16.19
C ASN A 128 -0.37 -0.44 16.04
N LYS A 129 -0.41 -1.23 14.96
CA LYS A 129 -1.46 -2.23 14.73
C LYS A 129 -1.39 -3.37 15.75
N ARG A 130 -0.18 -3.84 16.08
CA ARG A 130 0.01 -4.86 17.14
C ARG A 130 -0.48 -4.34 18.49
N GLN A 131 -0.12 -3.11 18.85
CA GLN A 131 -0.55 -2.49 20.10
C GLN A 131 -2.08 -2.32 20.13
N ALA A 132 -2.69 -1.85 19.05
CA ALA A 132 -4.15 -1.73 18.95
C ALA A 132 -4.85 -3.08 19.12
N LYS A 133 -4.29 -4.16 18.57
CA LYS A 133 -4.81 -5.52 18.75
C LYS A 133 -4.72 -5.97 20.21
N ILE A 134 -3.57 -5.77 20.85
CA ILE A 134 -3.38 -6.12 22.27
C ILE A 134 -4.39 -5.38 23.15
N VAL A 135 -4.59 -4.08 22.93
CA VAL A 135 -5.57 -3.28 23.66
C VAL A 135 -6.98 -3.83 23.49
N LYS A 136 -7.34 -4.17 22.25
CA LYS A 136 -8.65 -4.77 21.96
C LYS A 136 -8.81 -6.13 22.66
N ASP A 137 -7.82 -7.00 22.58
CA ASP A 137 -7.86 -8.33 23.21
C ASP A 137 -7.96 -8.21 24.75
N LEU A 138 -7.29 -7.22 25.34
CA LEU A 138 -7.41 -6.90 26.78
C LEU A 138 -8.79 -6.39 27.12
N GLN A 139 -9.36 -5.49 26.32
CA GLN A 139 -10.72 -5.00 26.53
C GLN A 139 -11.75 -6.14 26.48
N ASP A 140 -11.66 -7.00 25.45
CA ASP A 140 -12.51 -8.17 25.31
C ASP A 140 -12.34 -9.15 26.49
N HIS A 141 -11.16 -9.17 27.11
CA HIS A 141 -10.91 -10.00 28.31
C HIS A 141 -11.58 -9.39 29.55
N VAL A 142 -11.43 -8.09 29.75
CA VAL A 142 -12.07 -7.35 30.85
C VAL A 142 -13.59 -7.49 30.75
N ASP A 143 -14.19 -7.26 29.58
CA ASP A 143 -15.63 -7.38 29.38
C ASP A 143 -16.16 -8.79 29.70
N ARG A 144 -15.35 -9.82 29.40
CA ARG A 144 -15.69 -11.19 29.78
C ARG A 144 -15.60 -11.46 31.27
N GLN A 145 -14.63 -10.82 31.96
CA GLN A 145 -14.51 -10.93 33.42
C GLN A 145 -15.65 -10.21 34.12
N ASP A 146 -16.02 -9.02 33.67
CA ASP A 146 -17.13 -8.24 34.23
C ASP A 146 -18.44 -9.03 34.14
N LYS A 147 -18.75 -9.64 32.99
CA LYS A 147 -19.91 -10.49 32.83
C LYS A 147 -19.92 -11.69 33.80
N LYS A 148 -18.74 -12.28 34.07
CA LYS A 148 -18.64 -13.38 35.06
C LYS A 148 -18.87 -12.87 36.48
N LEU A 149 -18.34 -11.70 36.81
CA LEU A 149 -18.58 -11.10 38.13
C LEU A 149 -20.05 -10.77 38.34
N ASP A 150 -20.72 -10.20 37.34
CA ASP A 150 -22.15 -9.93 37.37
C ASP A 150 -22.96 -11.23 37.64
N THR A 151 -22.62 -12.30 36.90
CA THR A 151 -23.28 -13.61 37.09
C THR A 151 -23.06 -14.17 38.51
N ILE A 152 -21.86 -13.99 39.08
CA ILE A 152 -21.55 -14.41 40.45
C ILE A 152 -22.34 -13.59 41.44
N LEU A 153 -22.42 -12.27 41.27
CA LEU A 153 -23.19 -11.37 42.12
C LEU A 153 -24.68 -11.71 42.10
N GLU A 154 -25.25 -12.00 40.92
CA GLU A 154 -26.62 -12.45 40.79
C GLU A 154 -26.89 -13.73 41.61
N LYS A 155 -26.00 -14.73 41.45
CA LYS A 155 -26.12 -16.01 42.21
C LYS A 155 -25.99 -15.82 43.73
N ILE A 156 -25.09 -14.94 44.16
CA ILE A 156 -24.94 -14.59 45.57
C ILE A 156 -26.22 -13.94 46.09
N ASN A 157 -26.77 -12.99 45.35
CA ASN A 157 -28.02 -12.33 45.71
C ASN A 157 -29.21 -13.30 45.78
N GLU A 158 -29.28 -14.26 44.88
CA GLU A 158 -30.29 -15.33 44.92
C GLU A 158 -30.17 -16.20 46.18
N LEU A 159 -28.93 -16.54 46.59
CA LEU A 159 -28.68 -17.36 47.77
C LEU A 159 -29.00 -16.65 49.10
N PHE A 160 -28.85 -15.35 49.14
CA PHE A 160 -29.09 -14.53 50.32
C PHE A 160 -30.45 -13.84 50.33
N SER A 161 -31.29 -14.03 49.30
CA SER A 161 -32.67 -13.54 49.31
C SER A 161 -33.49 -14.39 50.25
N PRO A 162 -34.14 -13.83 51.29
CA PRO A 162 -34.97 -14.62 52.22
C PRO A 162 -36.17 -15.19 51.48
N SER A 163 -36.29 -16.53 51.52
CA SER A 163 -37.50 -17.24 51.07
C SER A 163 -38.72 -16.66 51.79
N LYS A 164 -39.66 -16.08 51.02
CA LYS A 164 -40.95 -15.68 51.53
C LYS A 164 -41.81 -16.92 51.74
#